data_796457bca8085e16fe4952c040989aaa
#
_entry.id   796457bca8085e16fe4952c040989aaa
#
_cell.length_a   1.000
_cell.length_b   1.000
_cell.length_c   1.000
_cell.angle_alpha   90.00
_cell.angle_beta   90.00
_cell.angle_gamma   90.00
#
_symmetry.space_group_name_H-M   'P 1'
#
loop_
_entity.id
_entity.type
_entity.pdbx_description
1 polymer ?
#
loop_
_entity_poly.entity_id
_entity_poly.type
_entity_poly.pdbx_seq_one_letter_code
_entity_poly.pdbx_strand_id
1 'polypeptide(L)'
;MRLCLLGFIACLLTPALVLAESTPRLTPAQLRELERQARILYEQTQEFLRQQEKSGKKVRKARRVEPKPTSCNLPSPKRAAQFSQELLPGIPLADRYALYVGACGLGDVVKLTQQLVRFQTVNGEEPPAKNPAVVAMGRFLQQWAKTRGFGFRVAGRKDVFELSWGEGPPFLGLVFHGDVAPVAAEEWKYKPFEPTVVNGRLYGRGVMDDKGPLATALISLSMAQEMGLAPQRGKVLVIIGNDEESSWLGMQEYARTEQLPTHIISVDSGYPVVVAQSGVVALNLEAMLGTVDSAGAAMLLPVDASAGESLNQIPAAASLSLAPFAGKSIDQGLAAAKAAVEATRKERSGLKAEVKVVSAPGSGSRIVISTQGKAAQASSPEEGRNALWDLAAIADKLPLADNGLTAMLQMVTRRFDGDHQGERLGFTEKDPFMGSMTAALTLLRVKNGKATLAINMRRPRSSEGNEDFHQALDHAIALINQESDGRVVEGPGRFVSDPHVTDLKSPLVATLIDIYQRHRSIRGELEPISIRGNTYARLFPRGVDFGPGIQELGPYTGHKADEFISLDHLGLNTQMLAEAIHTLALSSNAP
;
A
#
# COMPACT_ATOMS: atom_id res chain seq x y z
N MET A 1 -29.54 7.43 6.90
CA MET A 1 -29.62 6.42 7.98
C MET A 1 -30.64 5.30 7.71
N ARG A 2 -31.88 5.56 7.28
CA ARG A 2 -32.85 4.48 6.94
C ARG A 2 -32.53 3.71 5.65
N LEU A 3 -31.89 4.32 4.65
CA LEU A 3 -31.48 3.64 3.41
C LEU A 3 -30.27 2.69 3.60
N CYS A 4 -29.32 3.01 4.48
CA CYS A 4 -28.19 2.12 4.80
C CYS A 4 -28.63 0.85 5.55
N LEU A 5 -29.68 0.93 6.36
CA LEU A 5 -30.22 -0.21 7.11
C LEU A 5 -30.83 -1.28 6.18
N LEU A 6 -31.50 -0.84 5.12
CA LEU A 6 -32.08 -1.73 4.10
C LEU A 6 -30.97 -2.37 3.23
N GLY A 7 -29.87 -1.65 2.96
CA GLY A 7 -28.73 -2.19 2.23
C GLY A 7 -27.96 -3.29 3.00
N PHE A 8 -27.82 -3.13 4.32
CA PHE A 8 -27.10 -4.12 5.16
C PHE A 8 -27.94 -5.41 5.36
N ILE A 9 -29.25 -5.26 5.54
CA ILE A 9 -30.17 -6.42 5.61
C ILE A 9 -30.25 -7.12 4.25
N ALA A 10 -30.21 -6.38 3.14
CA ALA A 10 -30.17 -6.95 1.80
C ALA A 10 -28.87 -7.72 1.53
N CYS A 11 -27.71 -7.25 2.01
CA CYS A 11 -26.42 -7.96 1.90
C CYS A 11 -26.40 -9.29 2.69
N LEU A 12 -27.12 -9.37 3.81
CA LEU A 12 -27.19 -10.61 4.60
C LEU A 12 -28.22 -11.62 4.06
N LEU A 13 -29.18 -11.16 3.24
CA LEU A 13 -30.31 -11.98 2.76
C LEU A 13 -30.16 -12.42 1.29
N THR A 14 -29.36 -11.71 0.49
CA THR A 14 -29.23 -12.01 -0.94
C THR A 14 -28.47 -13.31 -1.26
N PRO A 15 -27.51 -13.81 -0.48
CA PRO A 15 -26.91 -15.12 -0.75
C PRO A 15 -27.94 -16.26 -0.69
N ALA A 16 -28.95 -16.14 0.17
CA ALA A 16 -30.00 -17.15 0.30
C ALA A 16 -31.01 -17.18 -0.87
N LEU A 17 -31.07 -16.10 -1.65
CA LEU A 17 -32.02 -16.00 -2.78
C LEU A 17 -31.41 -16.37 -4.14
N VAL A 18 -30.09 -16.28 -4.30
CA VAL A 18 -29.40 -16.55 -5.58
C VAL A 18 -29.00 -18.03 -5.75
N LEU A 19 -28.89 -18.79 -4.66
CA LEU A 19 -28.63 -20.24 -4.69
C LEU A 19 -29.89 -21.09 -5.05
N ALA A 20 -30.92 -20.48 -5.58
CA ALA A 20 -32.29 -21.06 -5.69
C ALA A 20 -32.52 -21.97 -6.89
N GLU A 21 -31.56 -22.33 -7.69
CA GLU A 21 -31.81 -23.28 -8.80
C GLU A 21 -31.35 -24.72 -8.54
N SER A 22 -30.61 -25.00 -7.47
CA SER A 22 -30.17 -26.38 -7.11
C SER A 22 -30.29 -26.75 -5.62
N THR A 23 -30.73 -25.85 -4.72
CA THR A 23 -30.90 -26.11 -3.29
C THR A 23 -32.36 -25.93 -2.84
N PRO A 24 -32.84 -26.65 -1.80
CA PRO A 24 -34.20 -26.50 -1.32
C PRO A 24 -34.41 -25.06 -0.83
N ARG A 25 -35.44 -24.41 -1.38
CA ARG A 25 -35.85 -23.05 -1.03
C ARG A 25 -36.16 -22.95 0.47
N LEU A 26 -35.54 -21.97 1.15
CA LEU A 26 -35.85 -21.66 2.54
C LEU A 26 -37.36 -21.33 2.67
N THR A 27 -37.97 -21.87 3.70
CA THR A 27 -39.38 -21.53 4.00
C THR A 27 -39.49 -20.08 4.51
N PRO A 28 -40.64 -19.42 4.36
CA PRO A 28 -40.86 -18.07 4.90
C PRO A 28 -40.60 -17.94 6.42
N ALA A 29 -40.69 -19.03 7.18
CA ALA A 29 -40.39 -19.06 8.59
C ALA A 29 -38.84 -19.04 8.84
N GLN A 30 -38.09 -19.78 8.03
CA GLN A 30 -36.61 -19.80 8.08
C GLN A 30 -36.03 -18.46 7.64
N LEU A 31 -36.59 -17.82 6.64
CA LEU A 31 -36.20 -16.46 6.22
C LEU A 31 -36.43 -15.44 7.34
N ARG A 32 -37.59 -15.46 7.99
CA ARG A 32 -37.88 -14.56 9.12
C ARG A 32 -36.94 -14.79 10.31
N GLU A 33 -36.55 -16.02 10.57
CA GLU A 33 -35.63 -16.34 11.65
C GLU A 33 -34.20 -15.88 11.32
N LEU A 34 -33.78 -16.00 10.07
CA LEU A 34 -32.51 -15.43 9.57
C LEU A 34 -32.48 -13.91 9.71
N GLU A 35 -33.56 -13.24 9.29
CA GLU A 35 -33.73 -11.80 9.46
C GLU A 35 -33.66 -11.37 10.93
N ARG A 36 -34.34 -12.13 11.81
CA ARG A 36 -34.32 -11.87 13.25
C ARG A 36 -32.88 -12.01 13.83
N GLN A 37 -32.14 -13.03 13.45
CA GLN A 37 -30.79 -13.28 13.94
C GLN A 37 -29.77 -12.29 13.37
N ALA A 38 -29.87 -11.97 12.10
CA ALA A 38 -29.07 -10.91 11.49
C ALA A 38 -29.31 -9.56 12.19
N ARG A 39 -30.55 -9.28 12.57
CA ARG A 39 -30.91 -8.07 13.32
C ARG A 39 -30.32 -8.07 14.73
N ILE A 40 -30.38 -9.19 15.45
CA ILE A 40 -29.77 -9.32 16.78
C ILE A 40 -28.25 -9.13 16.72
N LEU A 41 -27.59 -9.74 15.75
CA LEU A 41 -26.16 -9.60 15.52
C LEU A 41 -25.76 -8.15 15.20
N TYR A 42 -26.55 -7.49 14.37
CA TYR A 42 -26.36 -6.08 14.06
C TYR A 42 -26.53 -5.17 15.29
N GLU A 43 -27.60 -5.37 16.08
CA GLU A 43 -27.84 -4.60 17.30
C GLU A 43 -26.74 -4.82 18.36
N GLN A 44 -26.24 -6.04 18.50
CA GLN A 44 -25.11 -6.37 19.40
C GLN A 44 -23.81 -5.70 18.93
N THR A 45 -23.55 -5.72 17.63
CA THR A 45 -22.39 -5.02 17.04
C THR A 45 -22.50 -3.51 17.27
N GLN A 46 -23.66 -2.91 17.05
CA GLN A 46 -23.90 -1.48 17.28
C GLN A 46 -23.75 -1.11 18.77
N GLU A 47 -24.21 -1.96 19.67
CA GLU A 47 -24.04 -1.73 21.11
C GLU A 47 -22.57 -1.83 21.54
N PHE A 48 -21.81 -2.81 21.03
CA PHE A 48 -20.37 -2.88 21.19
C PHE A 48 -19.69 -1.59 20.71
N LEU A 49 -20.04 -1.10 19.51
CA LEU A 49 -19.50 0.12 18.94
C LEU A 49 -19.80 1.34 19.84
N ARG A 50 -21.02 1.48 20.34
CA ARG A 50 -21.42 2.55 21.29
C ARG A 50 -20.64 2.47 22.60
N GLN A 51 -20.34 1.27 23.10
CA GLN A 51 -19.55 1.07 24.31
C GLN A 51 -18.09 1.47 24.09
N GLN A 52 -17.50 1.18 22.92
CA GLN A 52 -16.16 1.63 22.55
C GLN A 52 -16.11 3.16 22.44
N GLU A 53 -17.08 3.80 21.82
CA GLU A 53 -17.19 5.27 21.76
C GLU A 53 -17.29 5.90 23.17
N LYS A 54 -18.08 5.31 24.05
CA LYS A 54 -18.19 5.77 25.47
C LYS A 54 -16.89 5.57 26.24
N SER A 55 -16.13 4.51 25.99
CA SER A 55 -14.83 4.26 26.63
C SER A 55 -13.75 5.24 26.17
N GLY A 56 -13.74 5.60 24.88
CA GLY A 56 -12.81 6.62 24.34
C GLY A 56 -13.01 8.02 24.92
N LYS A 57 -14.23 8.38 25.37
CA LYS A 57 -14.51 9.66 26.02
C LYS A 57 -14.07 9.75 27.49
N LYS A 58 -13.73 8.63 28.15
CA LYS A 58 -13.37 8.56 29.57
C LYS A 58 -11.88 8.53 29.88
N VAL A 59 -10.99 8.64 28.92
CA VAL A 59 -9.52 8.56 29.13
C VAL A 59 -8.91 9.87 29.68
N ARG A 60 -9.70 10.73 30.33
CA ARG A 60 -9.15 11.75 31.26
C ARG A 60 -9.39 11.31 32.71
N LYS A 61 -8.41 10.57 33.27
CA LYS A 61 -8.36 10.07 34.67
C LYS A 61 -9.28 8.88 34.99
N ALA A 62 -8.82 7.66 34.77
CA ALA A 62 -9.22 6.51 35.59
C ALA A 62 -8.23 5.35 35.46
N ARG A 63 -8.04 4.64 36.56
CA ARG A 63 -7.29 3.40 36.72
C ARG A 63 -7.66 2.41 35.61
N ARG A 64 -6.63 1.67 35.11
CA ARG A 64 -6.78 0.48 34.27
C ARG A 64 -7.92 -0.42 34.78
N VAL A 65 -9.05 -0.36 34.11
CA VAL A 65 -10.08 -1.40 34.17
C VAL A 65 -9.98 -2.09 32.82
N GLU A 66 -9.48 -3.31 32.82
CA GLU A 66 -9.58 -4.15 31.62
C GLU A 66 -11.06 -4.28 31.26
N PRO A 67 -11.47 -3.99 30.02
CA PRO A 67 -12.84 -4.22 29.62
C PRO A 67 -13.10 -5.72 29.72
N LYS A 68 -14.13 -6.11 30.49
CA LYS A 68 -14.65 -7.48 30.44
C LYS A 68 -14.97 -7.81 28.98
N PRO A 69 -14.64 -9.02 28.50
CA PRO A 69 -14.99 -9.43 27.15
C PRO A 69 -16.49 -9.24 26.97
N THR A 70 -16.87 -8.48 25.95
CA THR A 70 -18.26 -8.42 25.49
C THR A 70 -18.62 -9.85 25.08
N SER A 71 -19.40 -10.52 25.91
CA SER A 71 -19.90 -11.85 25.57
C SER A 71 -20.74 -11.70 24.32
N CYS A 72 -20.30 -12.29 23.21
CA CYS A 72 -21.22 -12.63 22.14
C CYS A 72 -22.25 -13.55 22.81
N ASN A 73 -23.51 -13.12 22.88
CA ASN A 73 -24.59 -13.92 23.49
C ASN A 73 -24.99 -15.15 22.64
N LEU A 74 -24.22 -15.45 21.61
CA LEU A 74 -24.28 -16.71 20.92
C LEU A 74 -23.68 -17.82 21.82
N PRO A 75 -24.21 -19.04 21.77
CA PRO A 75 -23.73 -20.14 22.58
C PRO A 75 -22.22 -20.38 22.39
N SER A 76 -21.56 -20.96 23.40
CA SER A 76 -20.12 -21.25 23.35
C SER A 76 -19.74 -21.92 22.01
N PRO A 77 -18.50 -21.76 21.49
CA PRO A 77 -18.09 -22.25 20.17
C PRO A 77 -18.44 -23.70 19.88
N LYS A 78 -18.32 -24.60 20.87
CA LYS A 78 -18.78 -26.01 20.74
C LYS A 78 -20.28 -26.14 20.57
N ARG A 79 -21.07 -25.26 21.19
CA ARG A 79 -22.52 -25.18 21.01
C ARG A 79 -22.90 -24.39 19.75
N ALA A 80 -22.08 -23.42 19.31
CA ALA A 80 -22.34 -22.65 18.09
C ALA A 80 -22.24 -23.52 16.83
N ALA A 81 -21.33 -24.47 16.79
CA ALA A 81 -21.23 -25.44 15.69
C ALA A 81 -22.50 -26.34 15.62
N GLN A 82 -22.99 -26.83 16.76
CA GLN A 82 -24.25 -27.57 16.86
C GLN A 82 -25.47 -26.65 16.57
N PHE A 83 -25.50 -25.48 17.19
CA PHE A 83 -26.56 -24.50 17.05
C PHE A 83 -26.67 -23.93 15.62
N SER A 84 -25.55 -23.75 14.92
CA SER A 84 -25.57 -23.32 13.52
C SER A 84 -26.05 -24.42 12.56
N GLN A 85 -25.86 -25.71 12.88
CA GLN A 85 -26.47 -26.81 12.14
C GLN A 85 -28.00 -26.87 12.33
N GLU A 86 -28.49 -26.53 13.54
CA GLU A 86 -29.91 -26.54 13.88
C GLU A 86 -30.65 -25.29 13.40
N LEU A 87 -29.99 -24.11 13.40
CA LEU A 87 -30.63 -22.82 13.12
C LEU A 87 -30.54 -22.38 11.65
N LEU A 88 -29.53 -22.83 10.92
CA LEU A 88 -29.31 -22.45 9.52
C LEU A 88 -29.18 -23.70 8.64
N PRO A 89 -30.18 -24.61 8.63
CA PRO A 89 -30.12 -25.78 7.79
C PRO A 89 -30.08 -25.35 6.32
N GLY A 90 -29.09 -25.86 5.58
CA GLY A 90 -28.90 -25.55 4.15
C GLY A 90 -27.90 -24.43 3.84
N ILE A 91 -27.36 -23.72 4.84
CA ILE A 91 -26.25 -22.80 4.63
C ILE A 91 -24.92 -23.58 4.72
N PRO A 92 -24.00 -23.43 3.75
CA PRO A 92 -22.69 -24.07 3.79
C PRO A 92 -21.93 -23.74 5.07
N LEU A 93 -21.10 -24.68 5.57
CA LEU A 93 -20.33 -24.48 6.81
C LEU A 93 -19.36 -23.31 6.70
N ALA A 94 -18.79 -23.07 5.49
CA ALA A 94 -17.93 -21.93 5.22
C ALA A 94 -18.63 -20.60 5.51
N ASP A 95 -19.84 -20.41 4.97
CA ASP A 95 -20.62 -19.18 5.14
C ASP A 95 -21.02 -18.99 6.61
N ARG A 96 -21.44 -20.07 7.30
CA ARG A 96 -21.78 -20.03 8.72
C ARG A 96 -20.59 -19.64 9.59
N TYR A 97 -19.43 -20.21 9.31
CA TYR A 97 -18.19 -19.87 9.99
C TYR A 97 -17.80 -18.40 9.75
N ALA A 98 -17.83 -17.94 8.50
CA ALA A 98 -17.53 -16.56 8.14
C ALA A 98 -18.45 -15.57 8.86
N LEU A 99 -19.76 -15.82 8.85
CA LEU A 99 -20.76 -15.00 9.55
C LEU A 99 -20.50 -14.98 11.07
N TYR A 100 -20.19 -16.13 11.66
CA TYR A 100 -19.92 -16.23 13.08
C TYR A 100 -18.64 -15.46 13.48
N VAL A 101 -17.55 -15.62 12.71
CA VAL A 101 -16.30 -14.90 12.97
C VAL A 101 -16.49 -13.39 12.78
N GLY A 102 -17.16 -12.96 11.71
CA GLY A 102 -17.44 -11.54 11.46
C GLY A 102 -18.28 -10.89 12.54
N ALA A 103 -19.27 -11.61 13.08
CA ALA A 103 -20.17 -11.08 14.10
C ALA A 103 -19.58 -11.14 15.52
N CYS A 104 -18.98 -12.27 15.90
CA CYS A 104 -18.51 -12.51 17.26
C CYS A 104 -17.01 -12.20 17.43
N GLY A 105 -16.23 -12.32 16.37
CA GLY A 105 -14.79 -12.07 16.36
C GLY A 105 -14.38 -10.62 16.21
N LEU A 106 -15.22 -9.75 15.61
CA LEU A 106 -14.86 -8.36 15.30
C LEU A 106 -14.31 -7.61 16.53
N GLY A 107 -14.94 -7.79 17.70
CA GLY A 107 -14.46 -7.16 18.92
C GLY A 107 -13.05 -7.60 19.33
N ASP A 108 -12.72 -8.85 19.12
CA ASP A 108 -11.38 -9.40 19.42
C ASP A 108 -10.37 -9.04 18.33
N VAL A 109 -10.80 -8.94 17.06
CA VAL A 109 -9.98 -8.38 15.97
C VAL A 109 -9.57 -6.94 16.31
N VAL A 110 -10.53 -6.09 16.69
CA VAL A 110 -10.25 -4.70 17.11
C VAL A 110 -9.27 -4.64 18.26
N LYS A 111 -9.47 -5.46 19.32
CA LYS A 111 -8.57 -5.50 20.48
C LYS A 111 -7.17 -5.97 20.11
N LEU A 112 -7.05 -7.01 19.30
CA LEU A 112 -5.75 -7.53 18.86
C LEU A 112 -5.04 -6.52 17.97
N THR A 113 -5.76 -5.88 17.03
CA THR A 113 -5.22 -4.77 16.23
C THR A 113 -4.69 -3.65 17.12
N GLN A 114 -5.46 -3.23 18.12
CA GLN A 114 -5.02 -2.20 19.07
C GLN A 114 -3.77 -2.62 19.87
N GLN A 115 -3.61 -3.89 20.17
CA GLN A 115 -2.40 -4.41 20.85
C GLN A 115 -1.19 -4.38 19.90
N LEU A 116 -1.36 -4.83 18.66
CA LEU A 116 -0.29 -4.86 17.65
C LEU A 116 0.17 -3.46 17.26
N VAL A 117 -0.74 -2.52 17.10
CA VAL A 117 -0.43 -1.13 16.72
C VAL A 117 0.42 -0.41 17.78
N ARG A 118 0.31 -0.77 19.06
CA ARG A 118 1.15 -0.20 20.12
C ARG A 118 2.63 -0.52 19.99
N PHE A 119 3.00 -1.55 19.26
CA PHE A 119 4.39 -1.80 18.88
C PHE A 119 4.75 -0.85 17.73
N GLN A 120 5.62 0.12 18.00
CA GLN A 120 6.06 1.15 17.04
C GLN A 120 7.13 0.56 16.11
N THR A 121 6.74 -0.36 15.27
CA THR A 121 7.62 -1.15 14.40
C THR A 121 8.03 -0.38 13.13
N VAL A 122 8.35 0.90 13.27
CA VAL A 122 8.96 1.70 12.20
C VAL A 122 10.42 1.27 12.08
N ASN A 123 10.83 0.85 10.89
CA ASN A 123 12.21 0.49 10.63
C ASN A 123 13.08 1.72 10.35
N GLY A 124 14.34 1.67 10.77
CA GLY A 124 15.40 2.62 10.47
C GLY A 124 16.45 1.96 9.58
N GLU A 125 17.71 2.40 9.74
CA GLU A 125 18.86 1.85 9.01
C GLU A 125 19.28 0.44 9.50
N GLU A 126 18.94 0.10 10.76
CA GLU A 126 19.29 -1.19 11.35
C GLU A 126 18.29 -2.29 10.91
N PRO A 127 18.74 -3.54 10.79
CA PRO A 127 17.87 -4.66 10.46
C PRO A 127 16.69 -4.80 11.43
N PRO A 128 15.49 -5.22 10.99
CA PRO A 128 14.31 -5.39 11.84
C PRO A 128 14.55 -6.25 13.08
N ALA A 129 15.37 -7.29 12.97
CA ALA A 129 15.74 -8.15 14.10
C ALA A 129 16.43 -7.41 15.28
N LYS A 130 16.95 -6.21 15.03
CA LYS A 130 17.54 -5.34 16.06
C LYS A 130 16.56 -4.26 16.55
N ASN A 131 15.44 -4.04 15.88
CA ASN A 131 14.42 -3.09 16.29
C ASN A 131 13.72 -3.60 17.56
N PRO A 132 13.83 -2.90 18.73
CA PRO A 132 13.23 -3.37 19.99
C PRO A 132 11.71 -3.57 19.91
N ALA A 133 11.02 -2.77 19.10
CA ALA A 133 9.57 -2.87 18.93
C ALA A 133 9.19 -4.12 18.13
N VAL A 134 9.95 -4.48 17.10
CA VAL A 134 9.78 -5.73 16.33
C VAL A 134 10.03 -6.93 17.25
N VAL A 135 11.12 -6.92 18.00
CA VAL A 135 11.44 -8.00 18.97
C VAL A 135 10.34 -8.15 20.02
N ALA A 136 9.82 -7.04 20.54
CA ALA A 136 8.73 -7.07 21.53
C ALA A 136 7.43 -7.61 20.93
N MET A 137 7.08 -7.24 19.69
CA MET A 137 5.94 -7.78 18.95
C MET A 137 6.11 -9.29 18.70
N GLY A 138 7.31 -9.74 18.32
CA GLY A 138 7.60 -11.17 18.16
C GLY A 138 7.37 -11.98 19.42
N ARG A 139 7.80 -11.46 20.58
CA ARG A 139 7.53 -12.10 21.89
C ARG A 139 6.04 -12.13 22.23
N PHE A 140 5.32 -11.07 21.92
CA PHE A 140 3.87 -11.01 22.07
C PHE A 140 3.17 -12.07 21.22
N LEU A 141 3.52 -12.17 19.93
CA LEU A 141 2.97 -13.15 18.99
C LEU A 141 3.33 -14.60 19.41
N GLN A 142 4.55 -14.82 19.88
CA GLN A 142 4.96 -16.12 20.42
C GLN A 142 4.08 -16.55 21.62
N GLN A 143 3.84 -15.63 22.55
CA GLN A 143 2.98 -15.91 23.71
C GLN A 143 1.52 -16.10 23.29
N TRP A 144 1.04 -15.29 22.34
CA TRP A 144 -0.30 -15.41 21.77
C TRP A 144 -0.50 -16.77 21.11
N ALA A 145 0.46 -17.22 20.30
CA ALA A 145 0.46 -18.52 19.65
C ALA A 145 0.45 -19.66 20.66
N LYS A 146 1.37 -19.62 21.64
CA LYS A 146 1.50 -20.64 22.69
C LYS A 146 0.20 -20.84 23.47
N THR A 147 -0.47 -19.75 23.84
CA THR A 147 -1.72 -19.83 24.64
C THR A 147 -2.89 -20.40 23.86
N ARG A 148 -2.79 -20.46 22.53
CA ARG A 148 -3.82 -20.97 21.62
C ARG A 148 -3.42 -22.25 20.88
N GLY A 149 -2.28 -22.85 21.24
CA GLY A 149 -1.85 -24.11 20.65
C GLY A 149 -1.33 -24.00 19.21
N PHE A 150 -0.93 -22.81 18.78
CA PHE A 150 -0.24 -22.61 17.50
C PHE A 150 1.28 -22.79 17.69
N GLY A 151 1.95 -23.32 16.65
CA GLY A 151 3.40 -23.26 16.55
C GLY A 151 3.86 -21.81 16.32
N PHE A 152 5.09 -21.51 16.73
CA PHE A 152 5.76 -20.23 16.46
C PHE A 152 7.23 -20.45 16.22
N ARG A 153 7.78 -19.84 15.16
CA ARG A 153 9.22 -19.79 14.90
C ARG A 153 9.62 -18.45 14.28
N VAL A 154 10.91 -18.18 14.29
CA VAL A 154 11.52 -17.02 13.62
C VAL A 154 12.38 -17.54 12.47
N ALA A 155 12.22 -16.97 11.29
CA ALA A 155 12.86 -17.37 10.04
C ALA A 155 13.39 -16.15 9.27
N GLY A 156 13.82 -16.32 8.01
CA GLY A 156 14.17 -15.24 7.11
C GLY A 156 15.07 -14.17 7.73
N ARG A 157 16.37 -14.45 7.94
CA ARG A 157 17.35 -13.54 8.59
C ARG A 157 16.94 -13.08 10.01
N LYS A 158 16.00 -13.76 10.65
CA LYS A 158 15.33 -13.40 11.91
C LYS A 158 14.33 -12.22 11.78
N ASP A 159 13.96 -11.86 10.58
CA ASP A 159 13.06 -10.76 10.28
C ASP A 159 11.63 -11.24 9.96
N VAL A 160 11.40 -12.56 9.91
CA VAL A 160 10.09 -13.16 9.63
C VAL A 160 9.60 -13.95 10.83
N PHE A 161 8.37 -13.69 11.28
CA PHE A 161 7.67 -14.52 12.27
C PHE A 161 6.71 -15.46 11.54
N GLU A 162 6.72 -16.72 11.91
CA GLU A 162 5.81 -17.71 11.35
C GLU A 162 5.02 -18.39 12.46
N LEU A 163 3.68 -18.32 12.34
CA LEU A 163 2.78 -19.14 13.15
C LEU A 163 2.28 -20.30 12.30
N SER A 164 2.10 -21.47 12.92
CA SER A 164 1.66 -22.67 12.21
C SER A 164 0.52 -23.38 12.93
N TRP A 165 -0.41 -23.93 12.15
CA TRP A 165 -1.53 -24.73 12.65
C TRP A 165 -1.77 -25.94 11.76
N GLY A 166 -1.99 -27.11 12.36
CA GLY A 166 -2.16 -28.38 11.68
C GLY A 166 -0.87 -29.18 11.50
N GLU A 167 -0.95 -30.27 10.78
CA GLU A 167 0.16 -31.21 10.54
C GLU A 167 0.41 -31.38 9.03
N GLY A 168 1.52 -32.03 8.67
CA GLY A 168 1.89 -32.28 7.27
C GLY A 168 2.65 -31.11 6.61
N PRO A 169 2.74 -31.09 5.28
CA PRO A 169 3.41 -30.02 4.55
C PRO A 169 2.61 -28.72 4.59
N PRO A 170 3.26 -27.56 4.37
CA PRO A 170 2.57 -26.28 4.25
C PRO A 170 1.58 -26.30 3.08
N PHE A 171 0.33 -25.95 3.34
CA PHE A 171 -0.73 -25.95 2.33
C PHE A 171 -1.28 -24.54 2.04
N LEU A 172 -1.68 -23.78 3.07
CA LEU A 172 -2.13 -22.40 2.96
C LEU A 172 -1.17 -21.48 3.70
N GLY A 173 -0.63 -20.49 3.03
CA GLY A 173 0.14 -19.38 3.60
C GLY A 173 -0.65 -18.09 3.53
N LEU A 174 -0.83 -17.44 4.69
CA LEU A 174 -1.38 -16.12 4.83
C LEU A 174 -0.22 -15.17 5.14
N VAL A 175 0.05 -14.24 4.24
CA VAL A 175 1.24 -13.36 4.30
C VAL A 175 0.82 -11.96 4.73
N PHE A 176 1.54 -11.42 5.68
CA PHE A 176 1.33 -10.10 6.28
C PHE A 176 2.67 -9.43 6.55
N HIS A 177 2.62 -8.14 6.89
CA HIS A 177 3.77 -7.49 7.50
C HIS A 177 3.47 -6.90 8.87
N GLY A 178 4.50 -6.84 9.70
CA GLY A 178 4.43 -6.37 11.07
C GLY A 178 5.10 -5.02 11.29
N ASP A 179 5.96 -4.58 10.39
CA ASP A 179 6.49 -3.22 10.36
C ASP A 179 5.44 -2.24 9.82
N VAL A 180 5.69 -0.97 9.91
CA VAL A 180 4.76 0.08 9.49
C VAL A 180 5.53 1.28 8.93
N ALA A 181 4.89 2.00 8.01
CA ALA A 181 5.40 3.22 7.42
C ALA A 181 5.73 4.29 8.48
N PRO A 182 6.75 5.13 8.26
CA PRO A 182 7.09 6.25 9.13
C PRO A 182 5.93 7.20 9.37
N VAL A 183 5.99 7.95 10.47
CA VAL A 183 4.97 8.92 10.85
C VAL A 183 5.58 10.30 11.08
N ALA A 184 4.95 11.33 10.53
CA ALA A 184 5.13 12.73 10.92
C ALA A 184 4.07 13.04 11.98
N ALA A 185 4.41 12.91 13.25
CA ALA A 185 3.42 12.93 14.35
C ALA A 185 2.62 14.25 14.42
N GLU A 186 3.18 15.36 13.95
CA GLU A 186 2.56 16.68 13.87
C GLU A 186 1.39 16.75 12.88
N GLU A 187 1.33 15.86 11.91
CA GLU A 187 0.24 15.78 10.94
C GLU A 187 -0.96 14.98 11.47
N TRP A 188 -0.78 14.24 12.59
CA TRP A 188 -1.80 13.34 13.12
C TRP A 188 -2.70 14.04 14.13
N LYS A 189 -3.99 13.98 13.90
CA LYS A 189 -5.01 14.38 14.88
C LYS A 189 -5.16 13.34 16.00
N TYR A 190 -5.09 12.06 15.66
CA TYR A 190 -5.10 10.92 16.59
C TYR A 190 -3.68 10.36 16.71
N LYS A 191 -3.26 9.99 17.93
CA LYS A 191 -1.91 9.47 18.14
C LYS A 191 -1.70 8.16 17.35
N PRO A 192 -0.69 8.07 16.49
CA PRO A 192 -0.53 6.95 15.56
C PRO A 192 -0.39 5.58 16.25
N PHE A 193 0.23 5.52 17.43
CA PHE A 193 0.50 4.30 18.18
C PHE A 193 -0.34 4.14 19.46
N GLU A 194 -1.34 4.98 19.65
CA GLU A 194 -2.38 4.84 20.68
C GLU A 194 -3.74 4.63 20.00
N PRO A 195 -3.97 3.44 19.39
CA PRO A 195 -5.11 3.22 18.51
C PRO A 195 -6.44 3.43 19.24
N THR A 196 -7.34 4.16 18.59
CA THR A 196 -8.62 4.56 19.17
C THR A 196 -9.78 4.35 18.19
N VAL A 197 -10.96 4.02 18.74
CA VAL A 197 -12.19 3.93 17.96
C VAL A 197 -12.97 5.23 18.11
N VAL A 198 -13.27 5.90 17.01
CA VAL A 198 -14.07 7.13 16.98
C VAL A 198 -15.03 7.07 15.80
N ASN A 199 -16.32 7.27 16.05
CA ASN A 199 -17.39 7.28 15.02
C ASN A 199 -17.34 6.06 14.08
N GLY A 200 -17.18 4.85 14.64
CA GLY A 200 -17.17 3.61 13.88
C GLY A 200 -15.89 3.38 13.05
N ARG A 201 -14.80 4.11 13.34
CA ARG A 201 -13.50 3.97 12.68
C ARG A 201 -12.42 3.70 13.73
N LEU A 202 -11.58 2.73 13.46
CA LEU A 202 -10.38 2.46 14.23
C LEU A 202 -9.22 3.23 13.62
N TYR A 203 -8.65 4.18 14.38
CA TYR A 203 -7.51 5.01 13.97
C TYR A 203 -6.22 4.49 14.59
N GLY A 204 -5.14 4.54 13.82
CA GLY A 204 -3.78 4.19 14.24
C GLY A 204 -2.92 3.75 13.06
N ARG A 205 -1.60 3.93 13.13
CA ARG A 205 -0.65 3.47 12.12
C ARG A 205 -0.59 1.94 12.11
N GLY A 206 -0.93 1.31 10.97
CA GLY A 206 -0.98 -0.13 10.81
C GLY A 206 -2.38 -0.74 11.00
N VAL A 207 -3.43 0.07 11.22
CA VAL A 207 -4.80 -0.48 11.35
C VAL A 207 -5.37 -0.94 10.01
N MET A 208 -4.92 -0.35 8.90
CA MET A 208 -5.23 -0.74 7.53
C MET A 208 -4.08 -1.56 6.93
N ASP A 209 -2.84 -1.19 7.25
CA ASP A 209 -1.60 -1.58 6.60
C ASP A 209 -0.52 -1.92 7.64
N ASP A 210 -0.39 -3.17 8.12
CA ASP A 210 -1.10 -4.40 7.79
C ASP A 210 -1.51 -5.17 9.08
N LYS A 211 -1.40 -4.54 10.28
CA LYS A 211 -1.68 -5.16 11.59
C LYS A 211 -3.17 -5.48 11.83
N GLY A 212 -4.08 -4.72 11.19
CA GLY A 212 -5.50 -5.01 11.21
C GLY A 212 -5.84 -6.31 10.45
N PRO A 213 -5.42 -6.45 9.20
CA PRO A 213 -5.50 -7.69 8.44
C PRO A 213 -4.85 -8.89 9.13
N LEU A 214 -3.65 -8.72 9.72
CA LEU A 214 -3.01 -9.74 10.53
C LEU A 214 -3.88 -10.18 11.71
N ALA A 215 -4.45 -9.24 12.45
CA ALA A 215 -5.35 -9.55 13.57
C ALA A 215 -6.60 -10.32 13.09
N THR A 216 -7.12 -9.97 11.92
CA THR A 216 -8.24 -10.66 11.26
C THR A 216 -7.93 -12.14 11.04
N ALA A 217 -6.78 -12.45 10.46
CA ALA A 217 -6.35 -13.84 10.23
C ALA A 217 -6.17 -14.62 11.53
N LEU A 218 -5.47 -14.04 12.50
CA LEU A 218 -5.18 -14.68 13.79
C LEU A 218 -6.46 -15.02 14.55
N ILE A 219 -7.41 -14.09 14.63
CA ILE A 219 -8.69 -14.33 15.30
C ILE A 219 -9.53 -15.35 14.53
N SER A 220 -9.57 -15.29 13.20
CA SER A 220 -10.28 -16.29 12.39
C SER A 220 -9.76 -17.69 12.67
N LEU A 221 -8.45 -17.91 12.65
CA LEU A 221 -7.84 -19.22 12.95
C LEU A 221 -8.11 -19.67 14.40
N SER A 222 -8.02 -18.76 15.39
CA SER A 222 -8.33 -19.07 16.78
C SER A 222 -9.79 -19.52 16.95
N MET A 223 -10.73 -18.81 16.34
CA MET A 223 -12.15 -19.16 16.41
C MET A 223 -12.47 -20.46 15.67
N ALA A 224 -11.80 -20.76 14.55
CA ALA A 224 -11.93 -22.04 13.87
C ALA A 224 -11.52 -23.19 14.80
N GLN A 225 -10.38 -23.06 15.47
CA GLN A 225 -9.91 -24.06 16.44
C GLN A 225 -10.87 -24.22 17.61
N GLU A 226 -11.40 -23.12 18.17
CA GLU A 226 -12.40 -23.15 19.24
C GLU A 226 -13.72 -23.83 18.81
N MET A 227 -14.07 -23.73 17.51
CA MET A 227 -15.21 -24.44 16.92
C MET A 227 -14.92 -25.92 16.65
N GLY A 228 -13.71 -26.40 16.90
CA GLY A 228 -13.31 -27.78 16.64
C GLY A 228 -12.99 -28.06 15.17
N LEU A 229 -12.82 -27.04 14.34
CA LEU A 229 -12.32 -27.18 12.98
C LEU A 229 -10.81 -27.42 13.02
N ALA A 230 -10.27 -28.07 11.99
CA ALA A 230 -8.84 -28.32 11.85
C ALA A 230 -8.45 -28.30 10.37
N PRO A 231 -7.21 -27.95 10.03
CA PRO A 231 -6.70 -28.08 8.67
C PRO A 231 -6.80 -29.52 8.17
N GLN A 232 -7.33 -29.69 6.95
CA GLN A 232 -7.62 -31.01 6.36
C GLN A 232 -6.57 -31.45 5.33
N ARG A 233 -5.75 -30.53 4.82
CA ARG A 233 -4.88 -30.78 3.65
C ARG A 233 -3.39 -30.49 3.92
N GLY A 234 -3.05 -30.10 5.13
CA GLY A 234 -1.70 -29.72 5.53
C GLY A 234 -1.72 -28.53 6.46
N LYS A 235 -0.56 -27.95 6.75
CA LYS A 235 -0.45 -26.82 7.65
C LYS A 235 -0.98 -25.54 7.05
N VAL A 236 -1.64 -24.74 7.89
CA VAL A 236 -1.85 -23.31 7.65
C VAL A 236 -0.71 -22.54 8.31
N LEU A 237 -0.07 -21.66 7.56
CA LEU A 237 0.98 -20.75 8.03
C LEU A 237 0.48 -19.32 8.02
N VAL A 238 0.77 -18.55 9.08
CA VAL A 238 0.70 -17.09 9.09
C VAL A 238 2.14 -16.60 9.08
N ILE A 239 2.52 -15.96 7.97
CA ILE A 239 3.89 -15.53 7.66
C ILE A 239 3.92 -14.02 7.77
N ILE A 240 4.72 -13.48 8.70
CA ILE A 240 4.72 -12.06 9.05
C ILE A 240 6.14 -11.53 8.81
N GLY A 241 6.35 -10.82 7.69
CA GLY A 241 7.57 -10.08 7.44
C GLY A 241 7.64 -8.82 8.30
N ASN A 242 8.82 -8.33 8.58
CA ASN A 242 9.01 -7.12 9.36
C ASN A 242 9.90 -6.10 8.62
N ASP A 243 9.98 -6.18 7.31
CA ASP A 243 10.76 -5.32 6.43
C ASP A 243 10.04 -5.00 5.10
N GLU A 244 8.70 -4.99 5.10
CA GLU A 244 7.87 -4.69 3.92
C GLU A 244 8.04 -3.23 3.50
N GLU A 245 7.95 -2.34 4.45
CA GLU A 245 8.09 -0.90 4.29
C GLU A 245 9.57 -0.46 4.09
N SER A 246 10.47 -1.43 3.89
CA SER A 246 11.91 -1.13 3.81
C SER A 246 12.66 -2.03 2.82
N SER A 247 13.33 -3.08 3.28
CA SER A 247 14.35 -3.78 2.49
C SER A 247 13.88 -5.07 1.81
N TRP A 248 12.86 -5.71 2.32
CA TRP A 248 12.34 -7.03 1.91
C TRP A 248 13.33 -8.19 2.07
N LEU A 249 14.53 -7.96 2.59
CA LEU A 249 15.59 -8.95 2.62
C LEU A 249 15.26 -10.19 3.45
N GLY A 250 14.49 -10.00 4.54
CA GLY A 250 14.04 -11.10 5.39
C GLY A 250 13.03 -11.99 4.69
N MET A 251 12.04 -11.40 4.03
CA MET A 251 11.01 -12.15 3.31
C MET A 251 11.56 -12.78 2.01
N GLN A 252 12.48 -12.11 1.32
CA GLN A 252 13.19 -12.69 0.17
C GLN A 252 13.98 -13.95 0.57
N GLU A 253 14.71 -13.89 1.70
CA GLU A 253 15.42 -15.05 2.23
C GLU A 253 14.44 -16.17 2.60
N TYR A 254 13.32 -15.84 3.26
CA TYR A 254 12.25 -16.78 3.59
C TYR A 254 11.72 -17.48 2.33
N ALA A 255 11.33 -16.71 1.32
CA ALA A 255 10.78 -17.24 0.08
C ALA A 255 11.76 -18.16 -0.68
N ARG A 256 13.07 -17.90 -0.54
CA ARG A 256 14.14 -18.67 -1.19
C ARG A 256 14.49 -19.96 -0.45
N THR A 257 14.41 -19.98 0.87
CA THR A 257 14.99 -21.06 1.71
C THR A 257 13.96 -21.99 2.35
N GLU A 258 12.72 -21.52 2.53
CA GLU A 258 11.70 -22.29 3.23
C GLU A 258 10.83 -23.12 2.28
N GLN A 259 10.21 -24.16 2.83
CA GLN A 259 9.19 -24.91 2.09
C GLN A 259 7.93 -24.06 1.99
N LEU A 260 7.62 -23.60 0.79
CA LEU A 260 6.50 -22.71 0.54
C LEU A 260 5.15 -23.44 0.57
N PRO A 261 4.09 -22.79 1.06
CA PRO A 261 2.72 -23.30 0.95
C PRO A 261 2.25 -23.48 -0.50
N THR A 262 1.34 -24.42 -0.72
CA THR A 262 0.72 -24.63 -2.03
C THR A 262 -0.07 -23.41 -2.51
N HIS A 263 -0.83 -22.78 -1.61
CA HIS A 263 -1.58 -21.55 -1.84
C HIS A 263 -1.04 -20.44 -0.95
N ILE A 264 -0.85 -19.26 -1.51
CA ILE A 264 -0.34 -18.09 -0.79
C ILE A 264 -1.24 -16.90 -1.06
N ILE A 265 -1.73 -16.31 0.02
CA ILE A 265 -2.58 -15.12 0.02
C ILE A 265 -1.89 -14.06 0.87
N SER A 266 -1.51 -12.95 0.27
CA SER A 266 -1.15 -11.71 0.98
C SER A 266 -2.42 -10.87 1.20
N VAL A 267 -2.52 -10.17 2.30
CA VAL A 267 -3.71 -9.34 2.61
C VAL A 267 -3.28 -7.89 2.75
N ASP A 268 -2.60 -7.38 1.74
CA ASP A 268 -1.88 -6.11 1.76
C ASP A 268 -2.13 -5.27 0.49
N SER A 269 -3.32 -5.38 -0.10
CA SER A 269 -3.65 -4.64 -1.30
C SER A 269 -5.17 -4.37 -1.40
N GLY A 270 -5.86 -5.03 -2.32
CA GLY A 270 -7.28 -4.78 -2.58
C GLY A 270 -8.04 -6.00 -3.07
N TYR A 271 -9.29 -5.76 -3.40
CA TYR A 271 -10.19 -6.75 -3.97
C TYR A 271 -10.51 -6.43 -5.43
N PRO A 272 -11.02 -7.43 -6.24
CA PRO A 272 -11.41 -8.79 -5.83
C PRO A 272 -10.26 -9.74 -5.53
N VAL A 273 -9.28 -9.81 -6.39
CA VAL A 273 -8.02 -10.58 -6.24
C VAL A 273 -6.96 -9.89 -7.08
N VAL A 274 -5.83 -9.55 -6.50
CA VAL A 274 -4.68 -9.04 -7.25
C VAL A 274 -3.80 -10.21 -7.67
N VAL A 275 -3.67 -10.40 -8.97
CA VAL A 275 -2.90 -11.50 -9.57
C VAL A 275 -1.66 -11.02 -10.31
N ALA A 276 -1.52 -9.70 -10.44
CA ALA A 276 -0.36 -9.11 -11.10
C ALA A 276 0.09 -7.82 -10.41
N GLN A 277 1.40 -7.65 -10.32
CA GLN A 277 2.06 -6.48 -9.75
C GLN A 277 3.14 -5.98 -10.70
N SER A 278 3.21 -4.67 -10.91
CA SER A 278 4.20 -4.08 -11.81
C SER A 278 5.63 -4.32 -11.34
N GLY A 279 6.53 -4.47 -12.29
CA GLY A 279 7.95 -4.35 -12.02
C GLY A 279 8.29 -2.91 -11.61
N VAL A 280 9.34 -2.75 -10.82
CA VAL A 280 9.84 -1.46 -10.34
C VAL A 280 11.19 -1.18 -10.95
N VAL A 281 11.36 0.03 -11.49
CA VAL A 281 12.67 0.57 -11.83
C VAL A 281 12.92 1.80 -10.96
N ALA A 282 14.04 1.80 -10.27
CA ALA A 282 14.56 2.98 -9.61
C ALA A 282 15.98 3.22 -10.12
N LEU A 283 16.25 4.42 -10.59
CA LEU A 283 17.58 4.82 -11.03
C LEU A 283 17.82 6.29 -10.75
N ASN A 284 19.09 6.68 -10.74
CA ASN A 284 19.51 8.05 -10.61
C ASN A 284 20.24 8.50 -11.87
N LEU A 285 19.97 9.72 -12.30
CA LEU A 285 20.80 10.45 -13.25
C LEU A 285 21.64 11.48 -12.48
N GLU A 286 22.90 11.63 -12.84
CA GLU A 286 23.84 12.54 -12.19
C GLU A 286 24.44 13.52 -13.18
N ALA A 287 24.70 14.75 -12.72
CA ALA A 287 25.43 15.76 -13.51
C ALA A 287 26.33 16.57 -12.57
N MET A 288 27.62 16.64 -12.89
CA MET A 288 28.54 17.56 -12.20
C MET A 288 28.27 19.00 -12.69
N LEU A 289 28.12 19.93 -11.75
CA LEU A 289 27.91 21.33 -12.11
C LEU A 289 29.10 21.90 -12.92
N GLY A 290 30.32 21.51 -12.55
CA GLY A 290 31.52 21.88 -13.27
C GLY A 290 31.88 23.36 -13.20
N THR A 291 32.91 23.73 -13.94
CA THR A 291 33.30 25.14 -14.21
C THR A 291 32.68 25.59 -15.51
N VAL A 292 32.26 26.84 -15.57
CA VAL A 292 31.58 27.43 -16.74
C VAL A 292 32.42 28.55 -17.30
N ASP A 293 32.65 28.53 -18.62
CA ASP A 293 33.29 29.63 -19.33
C ASP A 293 32.36 30.84 -19.41
N SER A 294 32.90 32.02 -19.17
CA SER A 294 32.14 33.26 -19.20
C SER A 294 31.80 33.79 -20.62
N ALA A 295 32.12 33.01 -21.65
CA ALA A 295 31.83 33.37 -23.02
C ALA A 295 30.37 33.09 -23.38
N GLY A 296 29.63 34.13 -23.85
CA GLY A 296 28.27 33.97 -24.38
C GLY A 296 27.24 34.94 -23.80
N ALA A 297 25.97 34.71 -24.15
CA ALA A 297 24.82 35.54 -23.76
C ALA A 297 24.26 35.16 -22.37
N ALA A 298 24.87 34.22 -21.65
CA ALA A 298 24.43 33.77 -20.33
C ALA A 298 24.42 34.91 -19.30
N MET A 299 23.37 34.96 -18.52
CA MET A 299 23.17 35.98 -17.47
C MET A 299 23.07 35.38 -16.08
N LEU A 300 22.73 34.12 -15.98
CA LEU A 300 22.42 33.41 -14.72
C LEU A 300 23.14 32.08 -14.68
N LEU A 301 23.76 31.78 -13.54
CA LEU A 301 24.41 30.49 -13.24
C LEU A 301 23.51 29.68 -12.31
N PRO A 302 23.01 28.51 -12.70
CA PRO A 302 22.37 27.59 -11.80
C PRO A 302 23.38 27.03 -10.78
N VAL A 303 23.09 27.20 -9.50
CA VAL A 303 24.03 26.82 -8.42
C VAL A 303 23.44 25.79 -7.45
N ASP A 304 22.11 25.72 -7.38
CA ASP A 304 21.40 24.75 -6.53
C ASP A 304 20.00 24.51 -7.08
N ALA A 305 19.48 23.30 -6.88
CA ALA A 305 18.10 22.92 -7.17
C ALA A 305 17.62 21.81 -6.27
N SER A 306 16.33 21.82 -5.97
CA SER A 306 15.70 20.75 -5.21
C SER A 306 14.27 20.51 -5.70
N ALA A 307 13.83 19.26 -5.66
CA ALA A 307 12.44 18.87 -5.90
C ALA A 307 12.10 17.57 -5.14
N GLY A 308 10.87 17.47 -4.65
CA GLY A 308 10.32 16.27 -4.00
C GLY A 308 10.90 15.98 -2.60
N GLU A 309 10.30 14.98 -1.95
CA GLU A 309 10.65 14.58 -0.58
C GLU A 309 10.89 13.08 -0.46
N SER A 310 10.37 12.28 -1.39
CA SER A 310 10.37 10.82 -1.34
C SER A 310 10.63 10.21 -2.72
N LEU A 311 11.26 9.03 -2.77
CA LEU A 311 11.55 8.29 -4.00
C LEU A 311 10.31 7.68 -4.67
N ASN A 312 9.20 7.56 -3.95
CA ASN A 312 7.97 6.96 -4.45
C ASN A 312 6.84 7.96 -4.69
N GLN A 313 7.16 9.28 -4.69
CA GLN A 313 6.18 10.35 -4.88
C GLN A 313 6.70 11.41 -5.84
N ILE A 314 5.85 11.91 -6.74
CA ILE A 314 6.20 13.05 -7.60
C ILE A 314 6.23 14.36 -6.80
N PRO A 315 7.13 15.30 -7.13
CA PRO A 315 7.30 16.55 -6.40
C PRO A 315 6.07 17.45 -6.38
N ALA A 316 5.59 17.79 -5.17
CA ALA A 316 4.63 18.88 -4.96
C ALA A 316 5.29 20.26 -5.00
N ALA A 317 6.60 20.34 -4.77
CA ALA A 317 7.37 21.57 -4.80
C ALA A 317 8.73 21.36 -5.47
N ALA A 318 9.23 22.40 -6.15
CA ALA A 318 10.57 22.42 -6.68
C ALA A 318 11.14 23.84 -6.60
N SER A 319 12.47 23.95 -6.50
CA SER A 319 13.18 25.24 -6.44
C SER A 319 14.48 25.20 -7.24
N LEU A 320 14.85 26.35 -7.79
CA LEU A 320 16.09 26.59 -8.53
C LEU A 320 16.73 27.88 -8.01
N SER A 321 17.98 27.78 -7.57
CA SER A 321 18.78 28.93 -7.13
C SER A 321 19.76 29.35 -8.22
N LEU A 322 19.76 30.63 -8.54
CA LEU A 322 20.53 31.23 -9.61
C LEU A 322 21.43 32.35 -9.07
N ALA A 323 22.69 32.34 -9.44
CA ALA A 323 23.61 33.45 -9.21
C ALA A 323 23.71 34.33 -10.47
N PRO A 324 23.92 35.67 -10.35
CA PRO A 324 24.32 36.49 -11.46
C PRO A 324 25.61 35.96 -12.11
N PHE A 325 25.72 36.00 -13.44
CA PHE A 325 26.85 35.43 -14.14
C PHE A 325 27.43 36.45 -15.14
N ALA A 326 28.73 36.31 -15.47
CA ALA A 326 29.44 37.13 -16.45
C ALA A 326 29.30 38.66 -16.23
N GLY A 327 29.40 39.12 -14.98
CA GLY A 327 29.33 40.54 -14.63
C GLY A 327 27.92 41.16 -14.65
N LYS A 328 26.88 40.34 -14.79
CA LYS A 328 25.47 40.81 -14.72
C LYS A 328 25.05 41.15 -13.31
N SER A 329 24.12 42.11 -13.18
CA SER A 329 23.57 42.46 -11.86
C SER A 329 22.45 41.51 -11.44
N ILE A 330 22.16 41.48 -10.13
CA ILE A 330 21.03 40.74 -9.55
C ILE A 330 19.70 41.24 -10.17
N ASP A 331 19.56 42.54 -10.45
CA ASP A 331 18.34 43.13 -10.99
C ASP A 331 18.09 42.68 -12.45
N GLN A 332 19.16 42.57 -13.26
CA GLN A 332 19.05 42.04 -14.63
C GLN A 332 18.62 40.56 -14.60
N GLY A 333 19.20 39.78 -13.71
CA GLY A 333 18.82 38.38 -13.51
C GLY A 333 17.39 38.21 -13.00
N LEU A 334 16.98 39.05 -12.05
CA LEU A 334 15.61 39.06 -11.53
C LEU A 334 14.58 39.40 -12.61
N ALA A 335 14.88 40.38 -13.47
CA ALA A 335 14.02 40.75 -14.58
C ALA A 335 13.87 39.58 -15.57
N ALA A 336 14.97 38.90 -15.92
CA ALA A 336 14.95 37.71 -16.77
C ALA A 336 14.14 36.56 -16.14
N ALA A 337 14.30 36.30 -14.84
CA ALA A 337 13.56 35.26 -14.14
C ALA A 337 12.04 35.53 -14.13
N LYS A 338 11.64 36.78 -13.86
CA LYS A 338 10.22 37.18 -13.92
C LYS A 338 9.65 37.04 -15.33
N ALA A 339 10.39 37.46 -16.35
CA ALA A 339 9.97 37.33 -17.73
C ALA A 339 9.79 35.84 -18.15
N ALA A 340 10.70 34.96 -17.76
CA ALA A 340 10.60 33.54 -18.02
C ALA A 340 9.39 32.91 -17.35
N VAL A 341 9.10 33.24 -16.07
CA VAL A 341 7.90 32.79 -15.37
C VAL A 341 6.63 33.25 -16.10
N GLU A 342 6.54 34.51 -16.48
CA GLU A 342 5.37 35.05 -17.19
C GLU A 342 5.19 34.44 -18.60
N ALA A 343 6.28 34.18 -19.31
CA ALA A 343 6.24 33.48 -20.59
C ALA A 343 5.72 32.03 -20.41
N THR A 344 6.23 31.32 -19.41
CA THR A 344 5.77 29.95 -19.09
C THR A 344 4.32 29.91 -18.61
N ARG A 345 3.86 30.92 -17.86
CA ARG A 345 2.47 31.03 -17.39
C ARG A 345 1.46 31.18 -18.54
N LYS A 346 1.86 31.79 -19.66
CA LYS A 346 1.02 31.88 -20.87
C LYS A 346 0.85 30.54 -21.57
N GLU A 347 1.82 29.66 -21.46
CA GLU A 347 1.83 28.34 -22.12
C GLU A 347 1.27 27.23 -21.22
N ARG A 348 1.36 27.40 -19.89
CA ARG A 348 0.98 26.38 -18.90
C ARG A 348 -0.10 26.88 -17.95
N SER A 349 -1.35 26.48 -18.20
CA SER A 349 -2.45 26.81 -17.32
C SER A 349 -2.21 26.26 -15.91
N GLY A 350 -2.56 27.06 -14.89
CA GLY A 350 -2.43 26.67 -13.49
C GLY A 350 -0.99 26.66 -12.95
N LEU A 351 -0.01 27.20 -13.67
CA LEU A 351 1.36 27.38 -13.18
C LEU A 351 1.37 28.22 -11.92
N LYS A 352 1.86 27.64 -10.81
CA LYS A 352 2.13 28.33 -9.56
C LYS A 352 3.63 28.47 -9.40
N ALA A 353 4.16 29.66 -9.65
CA ALA A 353 5.57 29.97 -9.53
C ALA A 353 5.80 31.31 -8.86
N GLU A 354 6.85 31.38 -8.07
CA GLU A 354 7.30 32.59 -7.36
C GLU A 354 8.78 32.82 -7.64
N VAL A 355 9.17 34.12 -7.71
CA VAL A 355 10.57 34.53 -7.86
C VAL A 355 10.93 35.47 -6.71
N LYS A 356 11.98 35.12 -5.96
CA LYS A 356 12.50 35.91 -4.83
C LYS A 356 13.99 36.15 -4.97
N VAL A 357 14.47 37.26 -4.41
CA VAL A 357 15.89 37.46 -4.14
C VAL A 357 16.16 37.09 -2.69
N VAL A 358 17.14 36.24 -2.47
CA VAL A 358 17.54 35.75 -1.14
C VAL A 358 19.00 36.10 -0.92
N SER A 359 19.32 36.71 0.22
CA SER A 359 20.71 36.97 0.62
C SER A 359 21.32 35.69 1.19
N ALA A 360 22.44 35.23 0.61
CA ALA A 360 23.15 34.04 1.08
C ALA A 360 24.43 34.49 1.82
N PRO A 361 24.57 34.21 3.12
CA PRO A 361 25.77 34.59 3.88
C PRO A 361 27.03 34.02 3.20
N GLY A 362 28.01 34.91 2.95
CA GLY A 362 29.30 34.54 2.34
C GLY A 362 29.31 34.26 0.82
N SER A 363 28.14 34.26 0.14
CA SER A 363 28.05 33.93 -1.31
C SER A 363 27.22 34.91 -2.14
N GLY A 364 26.88 36.09 -1.58
CA GLY A 364 26.11 37.14 -2.26
C GLY A 364 24.61 36.85 -2.37
N SER A 365 23.88 37.72 -3.09
CA SER A 365 22.45 37.57 -3.33
C SER A 365 22.20 36.55 -4.46
N ARG A 366 21.14 35.75 -4.32
CA ARG A 366 20.69 34.77 -5.32
C ARG A 366 19.22 35.00 -5.68
N ILE A 367 18.86 34.61 -6.89
CA ILE A 367 17.48 34.56 -7.35
C ILE A 367 17.00 33.13 -7.15
N VAL A 368 15.90 32.97 -6.43
CA VAL A 368 15.25 31.66 -6.22
C VAL A 368 13.92 31.66 -6.94
N ILE A 369 13.75 30.70 -7.83
CA ILE A 369 12.49 30.39 -8.51
C ILE A 369 11.92 29.15 -7.83
N SER A 370 10.69 29.26 -7.34
CA SER A 370 9.98 28.12 -6.73
C SER A 370 8.72 27.82 -7.51
N THR A 371 8.41 26.53 -7.67
CA THR A 371 7.17 26.05 -8.31
C THR A 371 6.40 25.16 -7.36
N GLN A 372 5.06 25.16 -7.49
CA GLN A 372 4.15 24.31 -6.73
C GLN A 372 3.28 23.49 -7.67
N GLY A 373 3.27 22.20 -7.45
CA GLY A 373 2.44 21.21 -8.11
C GLY A 373 1.44 20.56 -7.17
N LYS A 374 1.19 19.29 -7.39
CA LYS A 374 0.37 18.41 -6.55
C LYS A 374 1.05 17.06 -6.45
N ALA A 375 1.37 16.63 -5.23
CA ALA A 375 1.94 15.29 -5.01
C ALA A 375 0.98 14.20 -5.48
N ALA A 376 1.55 13.11 -5.98
CA ALA A 376 0.89 11.85 -6.25
C ALA A 376 1.92 10.73 -6.15
N GLN A 377 1.47 9.50 -5.98
CA GLN A 377 2.39 8.36 -5.99
C GLN A 377 3.08 8.21 -7.36
N ALA A 378 4.33 7.79 -7.37
CA ALA A 378 5.09 7.54 -8.60
C ALA A 378 4.47 6.42 -9.46
N SER A 379 3.65 5.55 -8.85
CA SER A 379 2.85 4.55 -9.54
C SER A 379 1.61 5.11 -10.26
N SER A 380 1.15 6.30 -9.88
CA SER A 380 -0.01 6.99 -10.46
C SER A 380 0.30 8.48 -10.66
N PRO A 381 1.36 8.82 -11.42
CA PRO A 381 1.85 10.19 -11.54
C PRO A 381 0.83 11.11 -12.22
N GLU A 382 -0.09 10.56 -13.00
CA GLU A 382 -1.20 11.25 -13.66
C GLU A 382 -2.23 11.87 -12.69
N GLU A 383 -2.29 11.41 -11.46
CA GLU A 383 -3.18 11.97 -10.42
C GLU A 383 -2.65 13.28 -9.81
N GLY A 384 -1.40 13.60 -10.08
CA GLY A 384 -0.71 14.77 -9.55
C GLY A 384 -0.33 15.80 -10.61
N ARG A 385 0.58 16.72 -10.20
CA ARG A 385 1.27 17.68 -11.07
C ARG A 385 2.70 17.80 -10.59
N ASN A 386 3.64 17.38 -11.40
CA ASN A 386 5.05 17.38 -11.06
C ASN A 386 5.62 18.81 -11.10
N ALA A 387 5.97 19.38 -9.95
CA ALA A 387 6.52 20.74 -9.84
C ALA A 387 7.86 20.91 -10.58
N LEU A 388 8.65 19.83 -10.72
CA LEU A 388 9.92 19.86 -11.42
C LEU A 388 9.75 20.10 -12.92
N TRP A 389 8.68 19.62 -13.54
CA TRP A 389 8.38 19.91 -14.95
C TRP A 389 8.12 21.40 -15.17
N ASP A 390 7.34 22.02 -14.30
CA ASP A 390 7.09 23.45 -14.35
C ASP A 390 8.37 24.26 -14.16
N LEU A 391 9.24 23.83 -13.24
CA LEU A 391 10.53 24.45 -12.98
C LEU A 391 11.47 24.34 -14.18
N ALA A 392 11.57 23.15 -14.79
CA ALA A 392 12.39 22.89 -15.96
C ALA A 392 11.94 23.72 -17.17
N ALA A 393 10.61 23.84 -17.38
CA ALA A 393 10.07 24.68 -18.47
C ALA A 393 10.34 26.18 -18.27
N ILE A 394 10.40 26.66 -17.02
CA ILE A 394 10.84 28.03 -16.74
C ILE A 394 12.35 28.16 -17.01
N ALA A 395 13.15 27.18 -16.56
CA ALA A 395 14.59 27.18 -16.76
C ALA A 395 14.98 27.20 -18.25
N ASP A 396 14.24 26.53 -19.11
CA ASP A 396 14.45 26.49 -20.55
C ASP A 396 14.30 27.85 -21.25
N LYS A 397 13.59 28.79 -20.61
CA LYS A 397 13.41 30.19 -21.11
C LYS A 397 14.40 31.17 -20.48
N LEU A 398 15.31 30.70 -19.62
CA LEU A 398 16.29 31.56 -18.97
C LEU A 398 17.61 31.57 -19.74
N PRO A 399 18.32 32.71 -19.76
CA PRO A 399 19.68 32.80 -20.29
C PRO A 399 20.69 32.17 -19.29
N LEU A 400 20.63 30.86 -19.15
CA LEU A 400 21.46 30.11 -18.21
C LEU A 400 22.88 29.88 -18.75
N ALA A 401 23.82 29.92 -17.86
CA ALA A 401 25.18 29.41 -18.10
C ALA A 401 25.13 27.89 -18.27
N ASP A 402 25.92 27.40 -19.20
CA ASP A 402 25.93 26.00 -19.59
C ASP A 402 26.75 25.14 -18.60
N ASN A 403 26.07 24.56 -17.63
CA ASN A 403 26.64 23.63 -16.66
C ASN A 403 25.82 22.33 -16.57
N GLY A 404 26.26 21.37 -15.76
CA GLY A 404 25.57 20.09 -15.62
C GLY A 404 24.13 20.21 -15.11
N LEU A 405 23.81 21.20 -14.25
CA LEU A 405 22.44 21.42 -13.78
C LEU A 405 21.55 21.99 -14.89
N THR A 406 22.09 22.89 -15.75
CA THR A 406 21.40 23.36 -16.96
C THR A 406 21.08 22.19 -17.88
N ALA A 407 22.07 21.33 -18.16
CA ALA A 407 21.89 20.15 -19.00
C ALA A 407 20.82 19.20 -18.44
N MET A 408 20.80 18.98 -17.13
CA MET A 408 19.80 18.14 -16.46
C MET A 408 18.40 18.72 -16.57
N LEU A 409 18.20 20.03 -16.36
CA LEU A 409 16.89 20.68 -16.51
C LEU A 409 16.38 20.64 -17.95
N GLN A 410 17.26 20.84 -18.93
CA GLN A 410 16.92 20.71 -20.36
C GLN A 410 16.54 19.26 -20.72
N MET A 411 17.22 18.27 -20.15
CA MET A 411 16.88 16.87 -20.30
C MET A 411 15.48 16.58 -19.72
N VAL A 412 15.15 17.12 -18.54
CA VAL A 412 13.79 17.01 -17.97
C VAL A 412 12.74 17.54 -18.95
N THR A 413 12.94 18.72 -19.52
CA THR A 413 12.00 19.31 -20.50
C THR A 413 11.87 18.44 -21.76
N ARG A 414 12.97 17.91 -22.27
CA ARG A 414 12.95 17.10 -23.50
C ARG A 414 12.37 15.71 -23.31
N ARG A 415 12.70 15.03 -22.21
CA ARG A 415 12.48 13.59 -22.05
C ARG A 415 11.36 13.21 -21.08
N PHE A 416 10.87 14.17 -20.27
CA PHE A 416 9.89 13.83 -19.22
C PHE A 416 8.70 14.78 -19.16
N ASP A 417 8.80 15.98 -19.72
CA ASP A 417 7.75 16.99 -19.56
C ASP A 417 6.43 16.57 -20.19
N GLY A 418 5.39 16.42 -19.38
CA GLY A 418 4.06 15.97 -19.79
C GLY A 418 3.97 14.48 -20.13
N ASP A 419 5.05 13.72 -19.96
CA ASP A 419 5.10 12.28 -20.26
C ASP A 419 5.12 11.46 -18.98
N HIS A 420 4.01 10.81 -18.68
CA HIS A 420 3.86 9.88 -17.56
C HIS A 420 4.20 8.43 -17.92
N GLN A 421 4.41 8.10 -19.18
CA GLN A 421 4.52 6.73 -19.68
C GLN A 421 5.90 6.38 -20.27
N GLY A 422 6.81 7.36 -20.38
CA GLY A 422 8.16 7.15 -20.92
C GLY A 422 8.24 7.14 -22.44
N GLU A 423 7.22 7.60 -23.17
CA GLU A 423 7.22 7.70 -24.62
C GLU A 423 8.38 8.56 -25.13
N ARG A 424 8.69 9.66 -24.43
CA ARG A 424 9.79 10.56 -24.76
C ARG A 424 11.17 10.02 -24.40
N LEU A 425 11.24 8.93 -23.62
CA LEU A 425 12.47 8.18 -23.40
C LEU A 425 12.85 7.31 -24.60
N GLY A 426 11.93 7.19 -25.58
CA GLY A 426 12.10 6.38 -26.78
C GLY A 426 11.59 4.95 -26.61
N PHE A 427 10.99 4.61 -25.48
CA PHE A 427 10.32 3.33 -25.26
C PHE A 427 9.16 3.49 -24.29
N THR A 428 8.17 2.63 -24.43
CA THR A 428 7.08 2.45 -23.47
C THR A 428 6.58 1.02 -23.56
N GLU A 429 6.11 0.48 -22.46
CA GLU A 429 5.52 -0.84 -22.41
C GLU A 429 4.03 -0.76 -22.08
N LYS A 430 3.26 -1.66 -22.69
CA LYS A 430 1.83 -1.78 -22.44
C LYS A 430 1.40 -3.24 -22.47
N ASP A 431 0.74 -3.67 -21.42
CA ASP A 431 0.11 -4.98 -21.35
C ASP A 431 -1.42 -4.82 -21.32
N PRO A 432 -2.19 -5.65 -22.06
CA PRO A 432 -3.65 -5.55 -22.09
C PRO A 432 -4.33 -5.66 -20.72
N PHE A 433 -3.71 -6.40 -19.79
CA PHE A 433 -4.22 -6.61 -18.44
C PHE A 433 -3.62 -5.66 -17.41
N MET A 434 -2.30 -5.42 -17.46
CA MET A 434 -1.60 -4.60 -16.48
C MET A 434 -1.57 -3.09 -16.81
N GLY A 435 -1.99 -2.71 -18.02
CA GLY A 435 -1.98 -1.33 -18.47
C GLY A 435 -0.62 -0.84 -18.97
N SER A 436 -0.41 0.48 -18.98
CA SER A 436 0.80 1.13 -19.47
C SER A 436 1.86 1.28 -18.36
N MET A 437 3.12 1.28 -18.78
CA MET A 437 4.25 1.70 -17.95
C MET A 437 4.04 3.12 -17.42
N THR A 438 4.64 3.43 -16.27
CA THR A 438 4.77 4.79 -15.78
C THR A 438 6.23 5.18 -15.61
N ALA A 439 6.53 6.46 -15.83
CA ALA A 439 7.85 7.06 -15.62
C ALA A 439 7.70 8.36 -14.84
N ALA A 440 8.24 8.42 -13.64
CA ALA A 440 8.07 9.55 -12.74
C ALA A 440 9.43 10.07 -12.25
N LEU A 441 9.64 11.39 -12.38
CA LEU A 441 10.72 12.09 -11.68
C LEU A 441 10.28 12.34 -10.24
N THR A 442 11.10 11.96 -9.27
CA THR A 442 10.70 11.96 -7.85
C THR A 442 11.54 12.88 -6.97
N LEU A 443 12.85 12.87 -7.12
CA LEU A 443 13.75 13.70 -6.33
C LEU A 443 14.79 14.39 -7.22
N LEU A 444 15.02 15.69 -6.97
CA LEU A 444 16.19 16.39 -7.46
C LEU A 444 16.93 17.00 -6.27
N ARG A 445 18.23 16.77 -6.18
CA ARG A 445 19.10 17.33 -5.15
C ARG A 445 20.44 17.77 -5.76
N VAL A 446 20.95 18.88 -5.26
CA VAL A 446 22.33 19.29 -5.52
C VAL A 446 23.13 19.19 -4.23
N LYS A 447 24.21 18.43 -4.25
CA LYS A 447 25.11 18.26 -3.11
C LYS A 447 26.55 18.14 -3.60
N ASN A 448 27.47 18.88 -2.97
CA ASN A 448 28.90 18.85 -3.30
C ASN A 448 29.19 19.10 -4.79
N GLY A 449 28.48 20.06 -5.41
CA GLY A 449 28.67 20.39 -6.83
C GLY A 449 28.15 19.33 -7.81
N LYS A 450 27.33 18.40 -7.37
CA LYS A 450 26.69 17.35 -8.18
C LYS A 450 25.17 17.43 -8.05
N ALA A 451 24.46 17.48 -9.17
CA ALA A 451 23.01 17.28 -9.23
C ALA A 451 22.70 15.78 -9.36
N THR A 452 21.74 15.29 -8.62
CA THR A 452 21.23 13.92 -8.71
C THR A 452 19.72 13.97 -8.88
N LEU A 453 19.19 13.30 -9.91
CA LEU A 453 17.79 13.20 -10.26
C LEU A 453 17.35 11.74 -10.16
N ALA A 454 16.39 11.46 -9.28
CA ALA A 454 15.82 10.12 -9.13
C ALA A 454 14.61 9.92 -10.04
N ILE A 455 14.54 8.75 -10.66
CA ILE A 455 13.47 8.30 -11.55
C ILE A 455 12.89 7.01 -10.97
N ASN A 456 11.56 6.94 -10.89
CA ASN A 456 10.81 5.75 -10.52
C ASN A 456 9.87 5.37 -11.67
N MET A 457 9.97 4.11 -12.13
CA MET A 457 9.09 3.59 -13.17
C MET A 457 8.33 2.38 -12.64
N ARG A 458 7.13 2.18 -13.17
CA ARG A 458 6.34 0.96 -12.99
C ARG A 458 6.14 0.32 -14.34
N ARG A 459 6.64 -0.89 -14.50
CA ARG A 459 6.58 -1.58 -15.78
C ARG A 459 5.57 -2.73 -15.75
N PRO A 460 4.71 -2.84 -16.76
CA PRO A 460 3.87 -4.03 -16.94
C PRO A 460 4.73 -5.20 -17.45
N ARG A 461 4.13 -6.35 -17.64
CA ARG A 461 4.73 -7.45 -18.39
C ARG A 461 4.95 -7.01 -19.84
N SER A 462 6.15 -7.22 -20.33
CA SER A 462 6.47 -7.02 -21.75
C SER A 462 5.97 -8.18 -22.60
N SER A 463 5.45 -7.89 -23.77
CA SER A 463 5.11 -8.90 -24.77
C SER A 463 6.36 -9.52 -25.41
N GLU A 464 7.49 -8.81 -25.38
CA GLU A 464 8.74 -9.20 -26.03
C GLU A 464 9.75 -9.80 -25.05
N GLY A 465 9.50 -9.69 -23.74
CA GLY A 465 10.34 -10.26 -22.69
C GLY A 465 11.08 -9.23 -21.85
N ASN A 466 11.67 -9.69 -20.76
CA ASN A 466 12.35 -8.79 -19.80
C ASN A 466 13.70 -8.28 -20.32
N GLU A 467 14.38 -9.04 -21.17
CA GLU A 467 15.68 -8.68 -21.71
C GLU A 467 15.60 -7.45 -22.62
N ASP A 468 14.54 -7.34 -23.41
CA ASP A 468 14.30 -6.21 -24.30
C ASP A 468 14.06 -4.91 -23.52
N PHE A 469 13.43 -5.00 -22.35
CA PHE A 469 13.27 -3.84 -21.47
C PHE A 469 14.61 -3.28 -20.99
N HIS A 470 15.52 -4.15 -20.55
CA HIS A 470 16.85 -3.72 -20.09
C HIS A 470 17.64 -3.02 -21.22
N GLN A 471 17.59 -3.58 -22.44
CA GLN A 471 18.23 -2.99 -23.59
C GLN A 471 17.61 -1.64 -23.97
N ALA A 472 16.28 -1.51 -23.94
CA ALA A 472 15.58 -0.26 -24.20
C ALA A 472 15.93 0.81 -23.15
N LEU A 473 16.00 0.44 -21.88
CA LEU A 473 16.40 1.34 -20.81
C LEU A 473 17.86 1.81 -20.98
N ASP A 474 18.77 0.89 -21.29
CA ASP A 474 20.18 1.22 -21.54
C ASP A 474 20.32 2.16 -22.74
N HIS A 475 19.57 1.91 -23.81
CA HIS A 475 19.54 2.80 -24.98
C HIS A 475 19.02 4.19 -24.63
N ALA A 476 17.93 4.30 -23.85
CA ALA A 476 17.38 5.59 -23.42
C ALA A 476 18.40 6.40 -22.58
N ILE A 477 19.13 5.73 -21.68
CA ILE A 477 20.18 6.35 -20.88
C ILE A 477 21.35 6.82 -21.77
N ALA A 478 21.74 6.01 -22.75
CA ALA A 478 22.79 6.38 -23.70
C ALA A 478 22.39 7.60 -24.54
N LEU A 479 21.12 7.70 -24.97
CA LEU A 479 20.59 8.87 -25.68
C LEU A 479 20.60 10.12 -24.78
N ILE A 480 20.21 10.03 -23.53
CA ILE A 480 20.28 11.14 -22.55
C ILE A 480 21.72 11.62 -22.40
N ASN A 481 22.67 10.71 -22.29
CA ASN A 481 24.09 11.04 -22.19
C ASN A 481 24.58 11.77 -23.45
N GLN A 482 24.29 11.23 -24.62
CA GLN A 482 24.67 11.83 -25.91
C GLN A 482 24.06 13.23 -26.08
N GLU A 483 22.77 13.42 -25.80
CA GLU A 483 22.07 14.71 -25.96
C GLU A 483 22.51 15.79 -24.97
N SER A 484 23.13 15.38 -23.90
CA SER A 484 23.73 16.26 -22.88
C SER A 484 25.23 16.47 -23.04
N ASP A 485 25.80 16.05 -24.17
CA ASP A 485 27.26 16.07 -24.43
C ASP A 485 28.07 15.39 -23.30
N GLY A 486 27.56 14.25 -22.79
CA GLY A 486 28.20 13.50 -21.74
C GLY A 486 28.03 14.07 -20.32
N ARG A 487 27.27 15.15 -20.15
CA ARG A 487 27.13 15.83 -18.85
C ARG A 487 26.12 15.17 -17.91
N VAL A 488 25.10 14.52 -18.45
CA VAL A 488 24.13 13.74 -17.68
C VAL A 488 24.46 12.27 -17.88
N VAL A 489 24.79 11.59 -16.79
CA VAL A 489 25.16 10.16 -16.77
C VAL A 489 24.28 9.41 -15.80
N GLU A 490 24.23 8.10 -15.95
CA GLU A 490 23.62 7.28 -14.93
C GLU A 490 24.48 7.27 -13.66
N GLY A 491 23.82 7.49 -12.51
CA GLY A 491 24.40 7.36 -11.20
C GLY A 491 24.30 5.92 -10.65
N PRO A 492 24.92 5.66 -9.50
CA PRO A 492 24.86 4.36 -8.86
C PRO A 492 23.48 4.05 -8.29
N GLY A 493 23.19 2.76 -8.08
CA GLY A 493 22.01 2.30 -7.37
C GLY A 493 20.84 1.99 -8.28
N ARG A 494 21.06 1.65 -9.57
CA ARG A 494 20.00 1.10 -10.44
C ARG A 494 19.41 -0.15 -9.79
N PHE A 495 18.10 -0.14 -9.67
CA PHE A 495 17.29 -1.29 -9.28
C PHE A 495 16.25 -1.57 -10.35
N VAL A 496 16.16 -2.79 -10.82
CA VAL A 496 15.13 -3.24 -11.77
C VAL A 496 14.57 -4.56 -11.27
N SER A 497 13.26 -4.63 -11.14
CA SER A 497 12.57 -5.88 -10.84
C SER A 497 11.57 -6.23 -11.94
N ASP A 498 11.37 -7.51 -12.13
CA ASP A 498 10.40 -8.02 -13.09
C ASP A 498 8.97 -7.85 -12.57
N PRO A 499 7.97 -7.69 -13.45
CA PRO A 499 6.57 -7.78 -13.05
C PRO A 499 6.26 -9.19 -12.56
N HIS A 500 5.35 -9.28 -11.58
CA HIS A 500 4.81 -10.55 -11.10
C HIS A 500 3.44 -10.78 -11.71
N VAL A 501 3.19 -12.00 -12.19
CA VAL A 501 1.86 -12.41 -12.70
C VAL A 501 1.61 -13.85 -12.30
N THR A 502 0.52 -14.08 -11.58
CA THR A 502 0.01 -15.41 -11.25
C THR A 502 -1.04 -15.84 -12.27
N ASP A 503 -1.27 -17.14 -12.40
CA ASP A 503 -2.30 -17.68 -13.29
C ASP A 503 -3.69 -17.14 -12.93
N LEU A 504 -4.24 -16.30 -13.82
CA LEU A 504 -5.53 -15.63 -13.69
C LEU A 504 -6.70 -16.61 -13.55
N LYS A 505 -6.54 -17.84 -14.05
CA LYS A 505 -7.58 -18.87 -14.09
C LYS A 505 -7.34 -20.00 -13.08
N SER A 506 -6.40 -19.80 -12.14
CA SER A 506 -6.14 -20.81 -11.12
C SER A 506 -7.36 -21.04 -10.23
N PRO A 507 -7.55 -22.26 -9.69
CA PRO A 507 -8.64 -22.54 -8.75
C PRO A 507 -8.64 -21.63 -7.54
N LEU A 508 -7.46 -21.22 -7.06
CA LEU A 508 -7.32 -20.24 -5.97
C LEU A 508 -7.99 -18.91 -6.34
N VAL A 509 -7.64 -18.37 -7.51
CA VAL A 509 -8.18 -17.07 -7.98
C VAL A 509 -9.70 -17.17 -8.16
N ALA A 510 -10.20 -18.22 -8.80
CA ALA A 510 -11.64 -18.42 -8.99
C ALA A 510 -12.39 -18.50 -7.65
N THR A 511 -11.83 -19.22 -6.66
CA THR A 511 -12.41 -19.33 -5.30
C THR A 511 -12.48 -17.97 -4.61
N LEU A 512 -11.40 -17.17 -4.64
CA LEU A 512 -11.35 -15.88 -3.98
C LEU A 512 -12.28 -14.86 -4.65
N ILE A 513 -12.40 -14.87 -5.97
CA ILE A 513 -13.37 -14.04 -6.72
C ILE A 513 -14.81 -14.41 -6.30
N ASP A 514 -15.14 -15.71 -6.25
CA ASP A 514 -16.48 -16.16 -5.84
C ASP A 514 -16.84 -15.70 -4.43
N ILE A 515 -15.89 -15.83 -3.47
CA ILE A 515 -16.08 -15.32 -2.10
C ILE A 515 -16.37 -13.81 -2.12
N TYR A 516 -15.54 -13.02 -2.80
CA TYR A 516 -15.75 -11.58 -2.88
C TYR A 516 -17.08 -11.22 -3.51
N GLN A 517 -17.44 -11.83 -4.65
CA GLN A 517 -18.72 -11.60 -5.34
C GLN A 517 -19.92 -11.86 -4.43
N ARG A 518 -19.92 -12.98 -3.70
CA ARG A 518 -21.02 -13.35 -2.80
C ARG A 518 -21.16 -12.36 -1.65
N HIS A 519 -20.05 -12.03 -0.96
CA HIS A 519 -20.08 -11.08 0.15
C HIS A 519 -20.44 -9.65 -0.28
N ARG A 520 -20.14 -9.29 -1.53
CA ARG A 520 -20.47 -7.97 -2.10
C ARG A 520 -21.79 -7.95 -2.90
N SER A 521 -22.43 -9.10 -3.05
CA SER A 521 -23.66 -9.25 -3.88
C SER A 521 -23.47 -8.70 -5.30
N ILE A 522 -22.29 -8.86 -5.88
CA ILE A 522 -21.97 -8.42 -7.24
C ILE A 522 -22.57 -9.43 -8.23
N ARG A 523 -23.31 -8.93 -9.23
CA ARG A 523 -23.88 -9.75 -10.32
C ARG A 523 -23.02 -9.61 -11.57
N GLY A 524 -22.86 -10.71 -12.31
CA GLY A 524 -22.08 -10.76 -13.53
C GLY A 524 -20.66 -11.31 -13.29
N GLU A 525 -19.90 -11.40 -14.37
CA GLU A 525 -18.54 -11.89 -14.35
C GLU A 525 -17.62 -10.84 -13.73
N LEU A 526 -16.73 -11.26 -12.85
CA LEU A 526 -15.76 -10.40 -12.19
C LEU A 526 -14.37 -10.94 -12.48
N GLU A 527 -13.52 -10.09 -13.01
CA GLU A 527 -12.14 -10.42 -13.35
C GLU A 527 -11.18 -10.09 -12.19
N PRO A 528 -10.08 -10.83 -12.04
CA PRO A 528 -8.99 -10.42 -11.16
C PRO A 528 -8.37 -9.11 -11.65
N ILE A 529 -7.59 -8.45 -10.81
CA ILE A 529 -6.98 -7.16 -11.11
C ILE A 529 -5.46 -7.19 -11.07
N SER A 530 -4.86 -6.17 -11.67
CA SER A 530 -3.45 -5.83 -11.54
C SER A 530 -3.27 -4.54 -10.75
N ILE A 531 -2.12 -4.39 -10.08
CA ILE A 531 -1.73 -3.16 -9.40
C ILE A 531 -0.35 -2.69 -9.86
N ARG A 532 -0.13 -1.39 -9.80
CA ARG A 532 1.19 -0.79 -10.02
C ARG A 532 2.05 -0.76 -8.75
N GLY A 533 1.44 -1.02 -7.58
CA GLY A 533 2.11 -1.24 -6.31
C GLY A 533 2.76 -2.61 -6.22
N ASN A 534 3.45 -2.85 -5.11
CA ASN A 534 4.06 -4.14 -4.82
C ASN A 534 3.77 -4.52 -3.38
N THR A 535 3.60 -5.81 -3.14
CA THR A 535 3.44 -6.44 -1.83
C THR A 535 4.31 -7.70 -1.77
N TYR A 536 4.42 -8.31 -0.62
CA TYR A 536 5.14 -9.58 -0.49
C TYR A 536 4.60 -10.72 -1.38
N ALA A 537 3.35 -10.64 -1.86
CA ALA A 537 2.78 -11.67 -2.75
C ALA A 537 3.68 -11.99 -3.94
N ARG A 538 4.36 -10.97 -4.49
CA ARG A 538 5.26 -11.14 -5.66
C ARG A 538 6.50 -11.99 -5.42
N LEU A 539 6.90 -12.20 -4.17
CA LEU A 539 8.04 -13.05 -3.82
C LEU A 539 7.71 -14.54 -3.94
N PHE A 540 6.45 -14.86 -4.08
CA PHE A 540 5.94 -16.23 -4.15
C PHE A 540 5.39 -16.52 -5.54
N PRO A 541 5.82 -17.61 -6.21
CA PRO A 541 5.45 -17.90 -7.60
C PRO A 541 3.93 -17.98 -7.87
N ARG A 542 3.14 -18.28 -6.83
CA ARG A 542 1.67 -18.38 -6.90
C ARG A 542 0.98 -17.42 -5.92
N GLY A 543 1.72 -16.41 -5.46
CA GLY A 543 1.19 -15.42 -4.53
C GLY A 543 0.14 -14.54 -5.19
N VAL A 544 -0.95 -14.30 -4.47
CA VAL A 544 -2.01 -13.35 -4.83
C VAL A 544 -2.30 -12.46 -3.65
N ASP A 545 -2.87 -11.26 -3.88
CA ASP A 545 -3.42 -10.46 -2.79
C ASP A 545 -4.94 -10.60 -2.75
N PHE A 546 -5.48 -10.59 -1.52
CA PHE A 546 -6.91 -10.63 -1.26
C PHE A 546 -7.27 -9.70 -0.10
N GLY A 547 -7.49 -8.44 -0.42
CA GLY A 547 -7.77 -7.37 0.55
C GLY A 547 -6.50 -6.63 1.04
N PRO A 548 -6.63 -5.71 2.04
CA PRO A 548 -7.87 -5.36 2.72
C PRO A 548 -8.71 -4.28 2.01
N GLY A 549 -8.19 -3.59 0.98
CA GLY A 549 -8.81 -2.40 0.39
C GLY A 549 -10.13 -2.70 -0.36
N ILE A 550 -11.22 -2.05 0.06
CA ILE A 550 -12.53 -2.06 -0.63
C ILE A 550 -12.87 -0.63 -1.00
N GLN A 551 -12.73 -0.28 -2.27
CA GLN A 551 -12.84 1.09 -2.76
C GLN A 551 -14.19 1.75 -2.41
N GLU A 552 -15.29 1.01 -2.45
CA GLU A 552 -16.64 1.52 -2.16
C GLU A 552 -16.89 1.82 -0.67
N LEU A 553 -16.07 1.26 0.23
CA LEU A 553 -16.15 1.51 1.67
C LEU A 553 -15.25 2.66 2.14
N GLY A 554 -14.50 3.24 1.23
CA GLY A 554 -13.65 4.40 1.49
C GLY A 554 -12.26 4.28 0.86
N PRO A 555 -11.48 5.37 0.91
CA PRO A 555 -10.14 5.37 0.36
C PRO A 555 -9.23 4.45 1.17
N TYR A 556 -8.22 3.89 0.51
CA TYR A 556 -7.08 3.30 1.20
C TYR A 556 -6.34 4.39 1.99
N THR A 557 -6.17 4.17 3.28
CA THR A 557 -5.61 5.16 4.21
C THR A 557 -4.22 4.79 4.73
N GLY A 558 -3.68 3.65 4.35
CA GLY A 558 -2.30 3.27 4.62
C GLY A 558 -1.33 4.37 4.19
N HIS A 559 -0.19 4.52 4.86
CA HIS A 559 0.85 5.53 4.63
C HIS A 559 0.43 7.00 4.86
N LYS A 560 -0.85 7.29 5.14
CA LYS A 560 -1.35 8.66 5.37
C LYS A 560 -1.43 8.98 6.86
N ALA A 561 -1.41 10.27 7.19
CA ALA A 561 -1.76 10.74 8.52
C ALA A 561 -3.23 10.39 8.83
N ASP A 562 -3.53 10.16 10.10
CA ASP A 562 -4.84 9.70 10.57
C ASP A 562 -5.34 8.43 9.85
N GLU A 563 -4.42 7.48 9.57
CA GLU A 563 -4.77 6.17 9.04
C GLU A 563 -5.90 5.54 9.84
N PHE A 564 -6.90 5.01 9.14
CA PHE A 564 -8.05 4.35 9.75
C PHE A 564 -8.62 3.25 8.89
N ILE A 565 -9.33 2.32 9.54
CA ILE A 565 -10.25 1.39 8.90
C ILE A 565 -11.63 1.51 9.57
N SER A 566 -12.72 1.54 8.80
CA SER A 566 -14.06 1.49 9.39
C SER A 566 -14.33 0.08 9.97
N LEU A 567 -15.11 0.01 11.04
CA LEU A 567 -15.42 -1.27 11.66
C LEU A 567 -16.28 -2.17 10.76
N ASP A 568 -17.13 -1.58 9.92
CA ASP A 568 -17.88 -2.32 8.91
C ASP A 568 -16.94 -2.93 7.86
N HIS A 569 -15.93 -2.16 7.42
CA HIS A 569 -14.90 -2.62 6.49
C HIS A 569 -14.07 -3.75 7.10
N LEU A 570 -13.59 -3.57 8.33
CA LEU A 570 -12.83 -4.59 9.06
C LEU A 570 -13.66 -5.86 9.28
N GLY A 571 -14.96 -5.72 9.59
CA GLY A 571 -15.88 -6.83 9.74
C GLY A 571 -16.09 -7.62 8.45
N LEU A 572 -16.24 -6.93 7.32
CA LEU A 572 -16.38 -7.57 6.01
C LEU A 572 -15.09 -8.29 5.60
N ASN A 573 -13.92 -7.66 5.79
CA ASN A 573 -12.62 -8.32 5.58
C ASN A 573 -12.49 -9.58 6.43
N THR A 574 -12.94 -9.52 7.69
CA THR A 574 -12.94 -10.66 8.61
C THR A 574 -13.78 -11.81 8.07
N GLN A 575 -14.97 -11.53 7.56
CA GLN A 575 -15.85 -12.55 6.98
C GLN A 575 -15.23 -13.20 5.73
N MET A 576 -14.76 -12.38 4.78
CA MET A 576 -14.19 -12.89 3.53
C MET A 576 -12.92 -13.70 3.76
N LEU A 577 -12.03 -13.24 4.63
CA LEU A 577 -10.81 -13.98 4.94
C LEU A 577 -11.09 -15.27 5.72
N ALA A 578 -12.02 -15.26 6.68
CA ALA A 578 -12.46 -16.47 7.38
C ALA A 578 -13.01 -17.51 6.41
N GLU A 579 -13.84 -17.10 5.47
CA GLU A 579 -14.38 -18.01 4.46
C GLU A 579 -13.30 -18.56 3.54
N ALA A 580 -12.34 -17.73 3.11
CA ALA A 580 -11.20 -18.18 2.32
C ALA A 580 -10.36 -19.23 3.06
N ILE A 581 -10.07 -19.00 4.36
CA ILE A 581 -9.38 -19.97 5.22
C ILE A 581 -10.17 -21.28 5.29
N HIS A 582 -11.47 -21.21 5.54
CA HIS A 582 -12.30 -22.41 5.64
C HIS A 582 -12.32 -23.18 4.31
N THR A 583 -12.64 -22.51 3.24
CA THR A 583 -12.80 -23.13 1.91
C THR A 583 -11.51 -23.77 1.44
N LEU A 584 -10.36 -23.10 1.64
CA LEU A 584 -9.08 -23.58 1.13
C LEU A 584 -8.42 -24.62 2.04
N ALA A 585 -8.51 -24.48 3.37
CA ALA A 585 -7.72 -25.28 4.28
C ALA A 585 -8.51 -26.17 5.25
N LEU A 586 -9.71 -25.75 5.67
CA LEU A 586 -10.48 -26.45 6.70
C LEU A 586 -11.56 -27.38 6.13
N SER A 587 -11.83 -27.32 4.82
CA SER A 587 -12.75 -28.21 4.12
C SER A 587 -12.03 -29.40 3.50
N SER A 588 -12.58 -30.59 3.66
CA SER A 588 -12.11 -31.78 2.95
C SER A 588 -12.37 -31.74 1.43
N ASN A 589 -13.33 -30.92 0.99
CA ASN A 589 -13.76 -30.80 -0.41
C ASN A 589 -13.22 -29.51 -1.07
N ALA A 590 -12.12 -28.95 -0.59
CA ALA A 590 -11.53 -27.75 -1.19
C ALA A 590 -11.07 -28.01 -2.63
N PRO A 591 -11.18 -27.03 -3.56
CA PRO A 591 -10.81 -27.10 -4.96
C PRO A 591 -9.31 -27.33 -5.20
#